data_dfec74f6c195018e9e980573bb497aa3
#
_entry.id   dfec74f6c195018e9e980573bb497aa3
#
_cell.length_a   1.000
_cell.length_b   1.000
_cell.length_c   1.000
_cell.angle_alpha   90.00
_cell.angle_beta   90.00
_cell.angle_gamma   90.00
#
_symmetry.space_group_name_H-M   'P 1'
#
loop_
_entity.id
_entity.type
_entity.pdbx_description
1 polymer ?
#
loop_
_entity_poly.entity_id
_entity_poly.type
_entity_poly.pdbx_seq_one_letter_code
_entity_poly.pdbx_strand_id
1 'polypeptide(L)' 'MTLNGDENNKITFEQGAVMTAKYRESVPAGSIIANCYSRDSIQSLLDQPGCKGIRAYFALNADKLPCLVIVGVNESGN' A
#
# COMPACT_ATOMS: atom_id res chain seq x y z
N MET A 1 0.28 7.77 15.09
CA MET A 1 -0.99 7.66 14.32
C MET A 1 -1.91 6.66 14.99
N THR A 2 -3.17 7.01 15.14
CA THR A 2 -4.18 6.14 15.74
C THR A 2 -5.20 5.75 14.67
N LEU A 3 -5.55 4.45 14.61
CA LEU A 3 -6.51 3.93 13.65
C LEU A 3 -7.67 3.27 14.37
N ASN A 4 -8.88 3.48 13.91
CA ASN A 4 -10.04 2.77 14.42
C ASN A 4 -10.66 1.80 13.41
N GLY A 5 -10.20 1.85 12.17
CA GLY A 5 -10.60 0.90 11.14
C GLY A 5 -11.59 1.43 10.13
N ASP A 6 -12.07 2.66 10.30
CA ASP A 6 -13.05 3.24 9.39
C ASP A 6 -12.61 4.57 8.77
N GLU A 7 -11.31 4.84 8.78
CA GLU A 7 -10.75 6.02 8.14
C GLU A 7 -11.06 6.01 6.65
N ASN A 8 -11.44 7.18 6.12
CA ASN A 8 -11.74 7.32 4.71
C ASN A 8 -10.53 7.85 3.95
N ASN A 9 -9.80 6.94 3.31
CA ASN A 9 -8.64 7.27 2.47
C ASN A 9 -8.98 7.18 0.99
N LYS A 10 -10.25 7.26 0.64
CA LYS A 10 -10.69 7.11 -0.75
C LYS A 10 -10.45 8.38 -1.54
N ILE A 11 -10.14 8.18 -2.82
CA ILE A 11 -10.04 9.25 -3.81
C ILE A 11 -10.92 8.84 -4.99
N THR A 12 -11.24 9.80 -5.86
CA THR A 12 -11.99 9.47 -7.08
C THR A 12 -11.08 8.77 -8.07
N PHE A 13 -11.68 8.05 -9.03
CA PHE A 13 -10.92 7.42 -10.10
C PHE A 13 -10.10 8.46 -10.87
N GLU A 14 -10.69 9.61 -11.14
CA GLU A 14 -10.02 10.69 -11.88
C GLU A 14 -8.83 11.25 -11.11
N GLN A 15 -8.98 11.44 -9.81
CA GLN A 15 -7.87 11.88 -8.95
C GLN A 15 -6.74 10.86 -8.96
N GLY A 16 -7.08 9.58 -8.82
CA GLY A 16 -6.09 8.51 -8.87
C GLY A 16 -5.36 8.42 -10.20
N ALA A 17 -6.09 8.60 -11.30
CA ALA A 17 -5.49 8.58 -12.64
C ALA A 17 -4.46 9.70 -12.81
N VAL A 18 -4.78 10.91 -12.34
CA VAL A 18 -3.85 12.05 -12.41
C VAL A 18 -2.61 11.79 -11.55
N MET A 19 -2.80 11.31 -10.33
CA MET A 19 -1.70 11.06 -9.40
C MET A 19 -0.75 9.99 -9.92
N THR A 20 -1.29 8.88 -10.45
CA THR A 20 -0.45 7.81 -10.98
C THR A 20 0.26 8.21 -12.27
N ALA A 21 -0.38 9.01 -13.11
CA ALA A 21 0.26 9.55 -14.31
C ALA A 21 1.46 10.44 -13.95
N LYS A 22 1.31 11.28 -12.92
CA LYS A 22 2.42 12.10 -12.46
C LYS A 22 3.61 11.28 -12.00
N TYR A 23 3.36 10.17 -11.30
CA TYR A 23 4.43 9.28 -10.88
C TYR A 23 5.12 8.66 -12.08
N ARG A 24 4.35 8.13 -13.04
CA ARG A 24 4.93 7.51 -14.25
C ARG A 24 5.79 8.48 -15.05
N GLU A 25 5.40 9.75 -15.08
CA GLU A 25 6.18 10.80 -15.77
C GLU A 25 7.45 11.14 -15.01
N SER A 26 7.51 10.90 -13.72
CA SER A 26 8.65 11.25 -12.88
C SER A 26 9.74 10.20 -12.83
N VAL A 27 9.49 9.00 -13.40
CA VAL A 27 10.46 7.90 -13.36
C VAL A 27 10.81 7.46 -14.78
N PRO A 28 11.99 6.81 -14.97
CA PRO A 28 12.38 6.31 -16.29
C PRO A 28 11.41 5.25 -16.81
N ALA A 29 11.32 5.14 -18.14
CA ALA A 29 10.53 4.09 -18.77
C ALA A 29 11.02 2.71 -18.31
N GLY A 30 10.08 1.79 -18.04
CA GLY A 30 10.41 0.46 -17.54
C GLY A 30 10.55 0.35 -16.03
N SER A 31 10.38 1.48 -15.31
CA SER A 31 10.40 1.46 -13.84
C SER A 31 9.21 0.70 -13.28
N ILE A 32 9.38 0.16 -12.06
CA ILE A 32 8.27 -0.46 -11.33
C ILE A 32 7.28 0.65 -10.92
N ILE A 33 6.02 0.51 -11.33
CA ILE A 33 5.00 1.52 -11.04
C ILE A 33 3.87 1.00 -10.16
N ALA A 34 3.82 -0.31 -9.92
CA ALA A 34 2.77 -0.91 -9.11
C ALA A 34 3.21 -2.27 -8.60
N ASN A 35 2.54 -2.74 -7.56
CA ASN A 35 2.71 -4.10 -7.02
C ASN A 35 1.33 -4.70 -6.82
N CYS A 36 1.22 -6.02 -6.96
CA CYS A 36 -0.02 -6.74 -6.73
C CYS A 36 0.12 -7.66 -5.53
N TYR A 37 -0.96 -7.79 -4.77
CA TYR A 37 -1.01 -8.67 -3.60
C TYR A 37 -2.28 -9.51 -3.71
N SER A 38 -2.20 -10.79 -3.33
CA SER A 38 -3.36 -11.68 -3.42
C SER A 38 -4.42 -11.31 -2.40
N ARG A 39 -5.67 -11.66 -2.70
CA ARG A 39 -6.78 -11.50 -1.77
C ARG A 39 -6.46 -12.19 -0.44
N ASP A 40 -5.97 -13.43 -0.50
CA ASP A 40 -5.71 -14.21 0.71
C ASP A 40 -4.63 -13.58 1.57
N SER A 41 -3.59 -13.03 0.97
CA SER A 41 -2.54 -12.32 1.70
C SER A 41 -3.10 -11.10 2.43
N ILE A 42 -3.90 -10.29 1.74
CA ILE A 42 -4.52 -9.11 2.35
C ILE A 42 -5.50 -9.52 3.44
N GLN A 43 -6.34 -10.52 3.18
CA GLN A 43 -7.31 -11.00 4.16
C GLN A 43 -6.62 -11.52 5.43
N SER A 44 -5.50 -12.24 5.26
CA SER A 44 -4.73 -12.75 6.42
C SER A 44 -4.24 -11.62 7.31
N LEU A 45 -3.79 -10.50 6.71
CA LEU A 45 -3.36 -9.34 7.49
C LEU A 45 -4.53 -8.72 8.24
N LEU A 46 -5.67 -8.56 7.58
CA LEU A 46 -6.84 -7.93 8.18
C LEU A 46 -7.45 -8.80 9.28
N ASP A 47 -7.29 -10.12 9.20
CA ASP A 47 -7.83 -11.07 10.18
C ASP A 47 -6.97 -11.20 11.43
N GLN A 48 -5.79 -10.59 11.47
CA GLN A 48 -4.97 -10.60 12.67
C GLN A 48 -5.73 -9.94 13.83
N PRO A 49 -5.65 -10.51 15.05
CA PRO A 49 -6.33 -9.92 16.20
C PRO A 49 -5.95 -8.48 16.42
N GLY A 50 -6.95 -7.61 16.57
CA GLY A 50 -6.71 -6.19 16.81
C GLY A 50 -6.28 -5.38 15.60
N CYS A 51 -6.26 -5.98 14.41
CA CYS A 51 -5.87 -5.26 13.19
C CYS A 51 -6.91 -4.20 12.84
N LYS A 52 -6.45 -2.96 12.68
CA LYS A 52 -7.30 -1.80 12.32
C LYS A 52 -6.93 -1.20 10.97
N GLY A 53 -5.88 -1.69 10.35
CA GLY A 53 -5.43 -1.19 9.06
C GLY A 53 -4.17 -1.88 8.62
N ILE A 54 -3.56 -1.35 7.58
CA ILE A 54 -2.28 -1.86 7.07
C ILE A 54 -1.29 -0.71 6.96
N ARG A 55 -0.01 -1.07 7.01
CA ARG A 55 1.09 -0.15 6.72
C ARG A 55 1.89 -0.73 5.57
N ALA A 56 2.22 0.10 4.59
CA ALA A 56 3.04 -0.28 3.46
C ALA A 56 4.39 0.41 3.57
N TYR A 57 5.45 -0.38 3.63
CA TYR A 57 6.81 0.14 3.67
C TYR A 57 7.39 0.12 2.26
N PHE A 58 8.11 1.16 1.90
CA PHE A 58 8.92 1.13 0.70
C PHE A 58 10.14 0.24 0.95
N ALA A 59 10.44 -0.64 0.01
CA ALA A 59 11.53 -1.61 0.16
C ALA A 59 12.19 -1.91 -1.18
N LEU A 60 13.30 -2.62 -1.13
CA LEU A 60 13.97 -3.18 -2.32
C LEU A 60 13.95 -4.69 -2.21
N ASN A 61 13.58 -5.37 -3.30
CA ASN A 61 13.62 -6.83 -3.33
C ASN A 61 15.06 -7.34 -3.58
N ALA A 62 15.22 -8.66 -3.71
CA ALA A 62 16.53 -9.28 -3.91
C ALA A 62 17.25 -8.77 -5.16
N ASP A 63 16.50 -8.35 -6.17
CA ASP A 63 17.05 -7.79 -7.42
C ASP A 63 17.25 -6.27 -7.33
N LYS A 64 17.09 -5.69 -6.14
CA LYS A 64 17.21 -4.24 -5.88
C LYS A 64 16.16 -3.43 -6.61
N LEU A 65 14.99 -4.01 -6.89
CA LEU A 65 13.86 -3.32 -7.50
C LEU A 65 12.89 -2.85 -6.41
N PRO A 66 12.25 -1.69 -6.61
CA PRO A 66 11.29 -1.17 -5.63
C PRO A 66 10.11 -2.11 -5.42
N CYS A 67 9.72 -2.27 -4.18
CA CYS A 67 8.53 -3.03 -3.83
C CYS A 67 7.93 -2.46 -2.56
N LEU A 68 6.75 -2.96 -2.18
CA LEU A 68 6.12 -2.59 -0.92
C LEU A 68 6.04 -3.82 -0.04
N VAL A 69 6.35 -3.63 1.23
CA VAL A 69 6.14 -4.65 2.27
C VAL A 69 4.94 -4.20 3.09
N ILE A 70 3.89 -5.02 3.11
CA ILE A 70 2.64 -4.67 3.76
C ILE A 70 2.50 -5.47 5.05
N VAL A 71 2.17 -4.78 6.13
CA VAL A 71 1.94 -5.41 7.44
C VAL A 71 0.60 -4.93 8.01
N GLY A 72 -0.02 -5.76 8.84
CA GLY A 72 -1.19 -5.35 9.59
C GLY A 72 -0.78 -4.47 10.77
N VAL A 73 -1.61 -3.51 11.12
CA VAL A 73 -1.34 -2.63 12.26
C VAL A 73 -2.56 -2.56 13.16
N ASN A 74 -2.31 -2.33 14.46
CA ASN A 74 -3.36 -2.20 15.45
C ASN A 74 -3.83 -0.75 15.55
N GLU A 75 -4.67 -0.46 16.56
CA GLU A 75 -5.20 0.87 16.82
C GLU A 75 -4.10 1.92 16.98
N SER A 76 -2.97 1.55 17.56
CA SER A 76 -1.84 2.48 17.74
C SER A 76 -0.98 2.63 16.49
N GLY A 77 -1.28 1.89 15.43
CA GLY A 77 -0.51 1.92 14.19
C GLY A 77 0.74 1.04 14.22
N ASN A 78 0.75 0.05 15.09
CA ASN A 78 1.90 -0.87 15.25
C ASN A 78 1.60 -2.25 14.69
#